data_5a5852f7ac9beaebccea231e43ec5363
#
_entry.id   5a5852f7ac9beaebccea231e43ec5363
#
_cell.length_a   1.000
_cell.length_b   1.000
_cell.length_c   1.000
_cell.angle_alpha   90.00
_cell.angle_beta   90.00
_cell.angle_gamma   90.00
#
_symmetry.space_group_name_H-M   'P 1'
#
loop_
_entity.id
_entity.type
_entity.pdbx_description
1 polymer ?
#
loop_
_entity_poly.entity_id
_entity_poly.type
_entity_poly.pdbx_seq_one_letter_code
_entity_poly.pdbx_strand_id
1 'polypeptide(L)'
;FTQRRDSRLCSTVCCNSHMSMVFREYYGKSTHGKYFLQSGGEVLGDETPECDGEVMVMAAEFLESVGIRDMRIDLGSVAYMDALFEELRLSKEELSQVREFLEKRNLVSFEKLADRLSITKIQRDVLLELPRLFGSYEETLKRAEGLCLNHKMAGALARLEKGYEYLA
;
A
#
# COMPACT_ATOMS: atom_id res chain seq x y z
N PHE A 1 -2.01 14.72 16.57
CA PHE A 1 -0.90 15.66 16.35
C PHE A 1 -0.42 15.43 14.92
N THR A 2 -0.87 16.29 14.01
CA THR A 2 -0.42 16.29 12.62
C THR A 2 0.78 17.23 12.58
N GLN A 3 2.00 16.71 12.71
CA GLN A 3 3.18 17.50 12.42
C GLN A 3 3.21 17.82 10.92
N ARG A 4 3.05 19.09 10.57
CA ARG A 4 3.36 19.58 9.22
C ARG A 4 4.85 19.34 8.98
N ARG A 5 5.16 18.56 7.95
CA ARG A 5 6.52 18.43 7.43
C ARG A 5 7.02 19.81 7.02
N ASP A 6 7.95 20.35 7.76
CA ASP A 6 8.80 21.44 7.28
C ASP A 6 9.96 20.79 6.51
N SER A 7 9.85 20.76 5.19
CA SER A 7 10.77 20.06 4.26
C SER A 7 12.21 20.60 4.26
N ARG A 8 12.55 21.47 5.20
CA ARG A 8 13.85 22.15 5.26
C ARG A 8 14.78 21.68 6.38
N LEU A 9 14.41 20.68 7.17
CA LEU A 9 15.16 20.35 8.41
C LEU A 9 15.79 18.96 8.47
N CYS A 10 15.67 18.09 7.47
CA CYS A 10 16.29 16.77 7.58
C CYS A 10 17.25 16.48 6.42
N SER A 11 18.53 16.83 6.60
CA SER A 11 19.65 16.32 5.78
C SER A 11 20.25 15.02 6.37
N THR A 12 19.64 14.48 7.41
CA THR A 12 20.13 13.29 8.14
C THR A 12 19.00 12.29 8.27
N VAL A 13 19.27 11.03 7.95
CA VAL A 13 18.35 9.91 8.21
C VAL A 13 18.12 9.80 9.72
N CYS A 14 16.88 9.75 10.13
CA CYS A 14 16.48 9.67 11.53
C CYS A 14 15.51 8.52 11.75
N CYS A 15 15.88 7.55 12.58
CA CYS A 15 15.00 6.50 13.06
C CYS A 15 14.32 6.96 14.35
N ASN A 16 13.02 6.96 14.38
CA ASN A 16 12.23 7.37 15.54
C ASN A 16 11.27 6.26 15.95
N SER A 17 11.19 5.97 17.25
CA SER A 17 10.20 5.04 17.78
C SER A 17 9.34 5.73 18.83
N HIS A 18 8.10 5.32 18.93
CA HIS A 18 7.18 5.87 19.91
C HIS A 18 6.29 4.80 20.53
N MET A 19 5.86 5.05 21.75
CA MET A 19 4.80 4.29 22.41
C MET A 19 3.88 5.29 23.12
N SER A 20 2.60 5.28 22.78
CA SER A 20 1.65 6.26 23.32
C SER A 20 0.24 5.70 23.45
N MET A 21 -0.55 6.31 24.34
CA MET A 21 -1.97 6.08 24.40
C MET A 21 -2.66 6.83 23.27
N VAL A 22 -3.37 6.10 22.42
CA VAL A 22 -4.12 6.65 21.28
C VAL A 22 -5.61 6.63 21.61
N PHE A 23 -6.26 7.76 21.32
CA PHE A 23 -7.71 7.90 21.41
C PHE A 23 -8.28 7.92 20.01
N ARG A 24 -9.24 7.03 19.72
CA ARG A 24 -9.96 7.02 18.44
C ARG A 24 -11.47 7.06 18.68
N GLU A 25 -12.11 7.92 17.91
CA GLU A 25 -13.56 7.94 17.84
C GLU A 25 -14.00 6.98 16.74
N TYR A 26 -14.71 5.92 17.12
CA TYR A 26 -15.26 4.95 16.20
C TYR A 26 -16.74 5.27 15.95
N TYR A 27 -17.08 5.52 14.70
CA TYR A 27 -18.47 5.65 14.28
C TYR A 27 -19.06 4.25 14.09
N GLY A 28 -19.95 3.82 15.01
CA GLY A 28 -20.64 2.53 14.97
C GLY A 28 -20.47 1.68 16.24
N LYS A 29 -20.98 0.44 16.22
CA LYS A 29 -20.83 -0.52 17.30
C LYS A 29 -19.42 -1.14 17.26
N SER A 30 -18.45 -0.47 17.84
CA SER A 30 -17.12 -1.04 18.04
C SER A 30 -17.04 -1.72 19.41
N THR A 31 -16.53 -2.94 19.44
CA THR A 31 -16.17 -3.67 20.66
C THR A 31 -14.85 -3.20 21.26
N HIS A 32 -14.11 -2.34 20.57
CA HIS A 32 -12.84 -1.81 21.01
C HIS A 32 -13.04 -0.55 21.86
N GLY A 33 -12.28 -0.42 22.93
CA GLY A 33 -12.27 0.79 23.77
C GLY A 33 -11.89 2.03 22.97
N LYS A 34 -12.33 3.20 23.43
CA LYS A 34 -11.99 4.49 22.80
C LYS A 34 -10.51 4.83 22.87
N TYR A 35 -9.71 4.09 23.63
CA TYR A 35 -8.28 4.29 23.81
C TYR A 35 -7.54 2.96 23.82
N PHE A 36 -6.33 2.94 23.29
CA PHE A 36 -5.44 1.79 23.28
C PHE A 36 -3.99 2.27 23.25
N LEU A 37 -3.09 1.39 23.68
CA LEU A 37 -1.66 1.63 23.59
C LEU A 37 -1.19 1.31 22.17
N GLN A 38 -0.49 2.25 21.53
CA GLN A 38 0.10 2.07 20.21
C GLN A 38 1.60 2.23 20.30
N SER A 39 2.33 1.29 19.71
CA SER A 39 3.77 1.40 19.45
C SER A 39 4.01 1.51 17.96
N GLY A 40 5.02 2.25 17.56
CA GLY A 40 5.36 2.41 16.15
C GLY A 40 6.79 2.89 15.96
N GLY A 41 7.29 2.70 14.74
CA GLY A 41 8.58 3.19 14.29
C GLY A 41 8.43 3.95 12.98
N GLU A 42 9.30 4.93 12.77
CA GLU A 42 9.35 5.76 11.58
C GLU A 42 10.81 5.98 11.17
N VAL A 43 11.09 5.93 9.88
CA VAL A 43 12.35 6.40 9.30
C VAL A 43 12.07 7.66 8.51
N LEU A 44 12.80 8.72 8.78
CA LEU A 44 12.64 10.03 8.15
C LEU A 44 13.93 10.38 7.40
N GLY A 45 13.79 10.93 6.19
CA GLY A 45 14.92 11.43 5.41
C GLY A 45 15.54 10.40 4.47
N ASP A 46 15.00 9.17 4.41
CA ASP A 46 15.37 8.15 3.44
C ASP A 46 14.13 7.67 2.69
N GLU A 47 14.23 7.65 1.35
CA GLU A 47 13.16 7.20 0.44
C GLU A 47 13.62 6.00 -0.41
N THR A 48 14.68 5.30 0.02
CA THR A 48 15.22 4.15 -0.69
C THR A 48 14.35 2.88 -0.49
N PRO A 49 14.36 1.93 -1.43
CA PRO A 49 13.71 0.63 -1.23
C PRO A 49 14.32 -0.15 -0.07
N GLU A 50 15.60 0.05 0.18
CA GLU A 50 16.35 -0.53 1.29
C GLU A 50 15.75 -0.10 2.63
N CYS A 51 15.42 1.19 2.76
CA CYS A 51 14.73 1.72 3.95
C CYS A 51 13.33 1.12 4.13
N ASP A 52 12.59 0.91 3.04
CA ASP A 52 11.29 0.22 3.09
C ASP A 52 11.48 -1.22 3.66
N GLY A 53 12.54 -1.93 3.21
CA GLY A 53 12.91 -3.27 3.69
C GLY A 53 13.28 -3.27 5.18
N GLU A 54 14.13 -2.35 5.61
CA GLU A 54 14.53 -2.23 7.03
C GLU A 54 13.34 -2.02 7.96
N VAL A 55 12.36 -1.19 7.55
CA VAL A 55 11.14 -0.96 8.35
C VAL A 55 10.30 -2.24 8.47
N MET A 56 10.23 -3.04 7.39
CA MET A 56 9.52 -4.32 7.41
C MET A 56 10.21 -5.33 8.34
N VAL A 57 11.54 -5.45 8.26
CA VAL A 57 12.35 -6.31 9.15
C VAL A 57 12.17 -5.88 10.61
N MET A 58 12.27 -4.58 10.91
CA MET A 58 12.06 -4.04 12.25
C MET A 58 10.68 -4.40 12.81
N ALA A 59 9.63 -4.34 11.97
CA ALA A 59 8.29 -4.73 12.39
C ALA A 59 8.20 -6.23 12.71
N ALA A 60 8.82 -7.09 11.89
CA ALA A 60 8.87 -8.53 12.11
C ALA A 60 9.63 -8.88 13.40
N GLU A 61 10.83 -8.34 13.59
CA GLU A 61 11.65 -8.55 14.79
C GLU A 61 10.94 -8.07 16.06
N PHE A 62 10.24 -6.93 15.98
CA PHE A 62 9.45 -6.45 17.11
C PHE A 62 8.34 -7.45 17.49
N LEU A 63 7.59 -7.97 16.53
CA LEU A 63 6.56 -8.97 16.80
C LEU A 63 7.14 -10.27 17.37
N GLU A 64 8.27 -10.74 16.85
CA GLU A 64 8.97 -11.91 17.37
C GLU A 64 9.45 -11.69 18.84
N SER A 65 9.95 -10.50 19.15
CA SER A 65 10.43 -10.16 20.49
C SER A 65 9.34 -10.23 21.55
N VAL A 66 8.08 -10.00 21.17
CA VAL A 66 6.91 -10.14 22.05
C VAL A 66 6.24 -11.50 21.96
N GLY A 67 6.86 -12.47 21.26
CA GLY A 67 6.43 -13.87 21.19
C GLY A 67 5.47 -14.20 20.05
N ILE A 68 5.19 -13.28 19.14
CA ILE A 68 4.36 -13.52 17.95
C ILE A 68 5.28 -14.07 16.84
N ARG A 69 5.21 -15.36 16.57
CA ARG A 69 6.09 -16.05 15.61
C ARG A 69 5.39 -16.47 14.32
N ASP A 70 4.06 -16.64 14.37
CA ASP A 70 3.23 -16.97 13.22
C ASP A 70 2.62 -15.68 12.68
N MET A 71 3.37 -15.00 11.81
CA MET A 71 2.95 -13.73 11.22
C MET A 71 2.98 -13.81 9.69
N ARG A 72 2.13 -13.01 9.06
CA ARG A 72 2.12 -12.78 7.63
C ARG A 72 2.25 -11.29 7.35
N ILE A 73 3.18 -10.93 6.48
CA ILE A 73 3.34 -9.56 5.98
C ILE A 73 2.73 -9.50 4.58
N ASP A 74 1.69 -8.67 4.42
CA ASP A 74 1.09 -8.40 3.12
C ASP A 74 1.73 -7.13 2.54
N LEU A 75 2.38 -7.24 1.39
CA LEU A 75 3.02 -6.13 0.70
C LEU A 75 2.14 -5.60 -0.42
N GLY A 76 2.15 -4.29 -0.60
CA GLY A 76 1.44 -3.63 -1.68
C GLY A 76 2.13 -2.35 -2.13
N SER A 77 1.88 -1.93 -3.38
CA SER A 77 2.44 -0.72 -3.96
C SER A 77 1.34 0.25 -4.37
N VAL A 78 1.21 1.36 -3.64
CA VAL A 78 0.32 2.46 -4.02
C VAL A 78 0.81 3.10 -5.32
N ALA A 79 2.12 3.21 -5.52
CA ALA A 79 2.72 3.78 -6.72
C ALA A 79 2.35 2.99 -7.99
N TYR A 80 2.19 1.67 -7.90
CA TYR A 80 1.73 0.84 -9.01
C TYR A 80 0.28 1.18 -9.41
N MET A 81 -0.60 1.32 -8.42
CA MET A 81 -1.99 1.71 -8.65
C MET A 81 -2.11 3.13 -9.20
N ASP A 82 -1.38 4.08 -8.63
CA ASP A 82 -1.40 5.46 -9.08
C ASP A 82 -0.88 5.61 -10.51
N ALA A 83 0.18 4.85 -10.88
CA ALA A 83 0.69 4.81 -12.24
C ALA A 83 -0.31 4.22 -13.25
N LEU A 84 -1.11 3.22 -12.85
CA LEU A 84 -2.21 2.73 -13.66
C LEU A 84 -3.31 3.80 -13.79
N PHE A 85 -3.73 4.43 -12.71
CA PHE A 85 -4.80 5.43 -12.75
C PHE A 85 -4.41 6.67 -13.59
N GLU A 86 -3.13 7.07 -13.56
CA GLU A 86 -2.61 8.11 -14.48
C GLU A 86 -2.75 7.67 -15.95
N GLU A 87 -2.44 6.40 -16.27
CA GLU A 87 -2.56 5.86 -17.63
C GLU A 87 -3.99 5.80 -18.11
N LEU A 88 -4.93 5.49 -17.21
CA LEU A 88 -6.36 5.43 -17.52
C LEU A 88 -6.99 6.81 -17.75
N ARG A 89 -6.37 7.90 -17.29
CA ARG A 89 -6.83 9.29 -17.42
C ARG A 89 -8.28 9.50 -16.96
N LEU A 90 -8.67 8.85 -15.89
CA LEU A 90 -10.00 8.94 -15.32
C LEU A 90 -10.29 10.35 -14.76
N SER A 91 -11.55 10.76 -14.81
CA SER A 91 -12.00 11.92 -14.06
C SER A 91 -11.89 11.70 -12.55
N LYS A 92 -11.93 12.77 -11.77
CA LYS A 92 -11.86 12.67 -10.30
C LYS A 92 -13.02 11.83 -9.73
N GLU A 93 -14.19 11.96 -10.32
CA GLU A 93 -15.41 11.25 -9.94
C GLU A 93 -15.28 9.74 -10.24
N GLU A 94 -14.80 9.39 -11.43
CA GLU A 94 -14.56 7.99 -11.84
C GLU A 94 -13.49 7.35 -10.96
N LEU A 95 -12.38 8.05 -10.71
CA LEU A 95 -11.30 7.58 -9.84
C LEU A 95 -11.80 7.34 -8.40
N SER A 96 -12.63 8.24 -7.88
CA SER A 96 -13.24 8.08 -6.55
C SER A 96 -14.12 6.83 -6.48
N GLN A 97 -14.93 6.57 -7.51
CA GLN A 97 -15.77 5.38 -7.59
C GLN A 97 -14.95 4.09 -7.71
N VAL A 98 -13.89 4.10 -8.52
CA VAL A 98 -12.95 2.98 -8.65
C VAL A 98 -12.35 2.62 -7.29
N ARG A 99 -11.81 3.62 -6.57
CA ARG A 99 -11.23 3.43 -5.23
C ARG A 99 -12.26 2.89 -4.23
N GLU A 100 -13.46 3.46 -4.21
CA GLU A 100 -14.54 3.03 -3.32
C GLU A 100 -14.92 1.57 -3.53
N PHE A 101 -15.05 1.12 -4.79
CA PHE A 101 -15.39 -0.28 -5.09
C PHE A 101 -14.27 -1.25 -4.76
N LEU A 102 -13.01 -0.85 -4.96
CA LEU A 102 -11.84 -1.63 -4.56
C LEU A 102 -11.78 -1.79 -3.03
N GLU A 103 -11.95 -0.70 -2.28
CA GLU A 103 -11.95 -0.71 -0.82
C GLU A 103 -13.08 -1.58 -0.25
N LYS A 104 -14.28 -1.48 -0.81
CA LYS A 104 -15.45 -2.28 -0.40
C LYS A 104 -15.44 -3.70 -0.94
N ARG A 105 -14.47 -4.07 -1.76
CA ARG A 105 -14.39 -5.37 -2.47
C ARG A 105 -15.66 -5.71 -3.25
N ASN A 106 -16.33 -4.69 -3.80
CA ASN A 106 -17.56 -4.86 -4.56
C ASN A 106 -17.26 -5.11 -6.05
N LEU A 107 -16.79 -6.32 -6.35
CA LEU A 107 -16.33 -6.69 -7.69
C LEU A 107 -17.43 -6.57 -8.76
N VAL A 108 -18.67 -6.87 -8.43
CA VAL A 108 -19.79 -6.80 -9.40
C VAL A 108 -20.05 -5.36 -9.85
N SER A 109 -20.05 -4.41 -8.89
CA SER A 109 -20.23 -2.99 -9.23
C SER A 109 -18.99 -2.43 -9.91
N PHE A 110 -17.82 -2.93 -9.56
CA PHE A 110 -16.55 -2.56 -10.17
C PHE A 110 -16.48 -2.96 -11.65
N GLU A 111 -16.88 -4.18 -12.01
CA GLU A 111 -16.96 -4.63 -13.40
C GLU A 111 -17.94 -3.76 -14.22
N LYS A 112 -19.11 -3.48 -13.68
CA LYS A 112 -20.09 -2.59 -14.33
C LYS A 112 -19.58 -1.16 -14.52
N LEU A 113 -18.78 -0.65 -13.56
CA LEU A 113 -18.13 0.64 -13.71
C LEU A 113 -17.08 0.57 -14.82
N ALA A 114 -16.20 -0.42 -14.82
CA ALA A 114 -15.14 -0.59 -15.81
C ALA A 114 -15.69 -0.65 -17.25
N ASP A 115 -16.89 -1.25 -17.45
CA ASP A 115 -17.59 -1.29 -18.75
C ASP A 115 -18.09 0.08 -19.25
N ARG A 116 -18.23 1.05 -18.36
CA ARG A 116 -18.71 2.41 -18.68
C ARG A 116 -17.58 3.43 -18.87
N LEU A 117 -16.37 3.08 -18.41
CA LEU A 117 -15.22 3.96 -18.54
C LEU A 117 -14.79 4.08 -20.01
N SER A 118 -14.34 5.27 -20.39
CA SER A 118 -13.81 5.54 -21.74
C SER A 118 -12.33 5.10 -21.85
N ILE A 119 -12.08 3.81 -21.65
CA ILE A 119 -10.75 3.19 -21.66
C ILE A 119 -10.66 2.09 -22.72
N THR A 120 -9.46 1.74 -23.13
CA THR A 120 -9.23 0.64 -24.08
C THR A 120 -9.53 -0.71 -23.43
N LYS A 121 -9.75 -1.74 -24.27
CA LYS A 121 -9.95 -3.11 -23.78
C LYS A 121 -8.78 -3.59 -22.91
N ILE A 122 -7.54 -3.31 -23.31
CA ILE A 122 -6.34 -3.70 -22.56
C ILE A 122 -6.34 -3.03 -21.19
N GLN A 123 -6.59 -1.72 -21.11
CA GLN A 123 -6.68 -0.97 -19.87
C GLN A 123 -7.78 -1.50 -18.95
N ARG A 124 -8.92 -1.84 -19.52
CA ARG A 124 -10.04 -2.45 -18.79
C ARG A 124 -9.66 -3.81 -18.20
N ASP A 125 -9.04 -4.67 -18.99
CA ASP A 125 -8.63 -6.01 -18.55
C ASP A 125 -7.59 -5.90 -17.40
N VAL A 126 -6.63 -4.99 -17.52
CA VAL A 126 -5.65 -4.72 -16.45
C VAL A 126 -6.35 -4.17 -15.19
N LEU A 127 -7.27 -3.23 -15.34
CA LEU A 127 -8.01 -2.66 -14.21
C LEU A 127 -8.79 -3.73 -13.45
N LEU A 128 -9.44 -4.67 -14.15
CA LEU A 128 -10.22 -5.75 -13.55
C LEU A 128 -9.37 -6.84 -12.88
N GLU A 129 -8.09 -6.95 -13.26
CA GLU A 129 -7.16 -7.89 -12.62
C GLU A 129 -6.58 -7.35 -11.30
N LEU A 130 -6.59 -6.02 -11.05
CA LEU A 130 -6.05 -5.44 -9.81
C LEU A 130 -6.56 -6.11 -8.52
N PRO A 131 -7.88 -6.27 -8.31
CA PRO A 131 -8.39 -6.87 -7.07
C PRO A 131 -8.08 -8.36 -6.95
N ARG A 132 -7.53 -8.97 -8.00
CA ARG A 132 -7.10 -10.37 -8.05
C ARG A 132 -5.60 -10.56 -7.86
N LEU A 133 -4.85 -9.45 -7.76
CA LEU A 133 -3.40 -9.47 -7.50
C LEU A 133 -3.15 -9.71 -6.01
N PHE A 134 -3.31 -10.94 -5.57
CA PHE A 134 -2.96 -11.42 -4.24
C PHE A 134 -2.54 -12.89 -4.31
N GLY A 135 -1.76 -13.33 -3.33
CA GLY A 135 -1.23 -14.69 -3.27
C GLY A 135 0.22 -14.71 -2.81
N SER A 136 0.98 -15.73 -3.22
CA SER A 136 2.41 -15.76 -2.98
C SER A 136 3.11 -14.59 -3.66
N TYR A 137 4.22 -14.15 -3.08
CA TYR A 137 4.95 -12.99 -3.58
C TYR A 137 5.36 -13.17 -5.04
N GLU A 138 6.03 -14.30 -5.35
CA GLU A 138 6.61 -14.55 -6.67
C GLU A 138 5.54 -14.66 -7.76
N GLU A 139 4.42 -15.35 -7.49
CA GLU A 139 3.34 -15.50 -8.45
C GLU A 139 2.64 -14.17 -8.70
N THR A 140 2.40 -13.41 -7.62
CA THR A 140 1.72 -12.11 -7.71
C THR A 140 2.59 -11.08 -8.42
N LEU A 141 3.91 -11.04 -8.13
CA LEU A 141 4.86 -10.16 -8.80
C LEU A 141 4.86 -10.44 -10.31
N LYS A 142 5.05 -11.70 -10.71
CA LYS A 142 5.06 -12.10 -12.12
C LYS A 142 3.77 -11.75 -12.86
N ARG A 143 2.62 -11.90 -12.21
CA ARG A 143 1.32 -11.48 -12.78
C ARG A 143 1.25 -9.96 -12.91
N ALA A 144 1.67 -9.21 -11.90
CA ALA A 144 1.68 -7.75 -11.93
C ALA A 144 2.62 -7.18 -13.00
N GLU A 145 3.78 -7.82 -13.23
CA GLU A 145 4.69 -7.48 -14.34
C GLU A 145 4.00 -7.62 -15.71
N GLY A 146 3.28 -8.72 -15.92
CA GLY A 146 2.51 -8.96 -17.15
C GLY A 146 1.37 -7.96 -17.38
N LEU A 147 0.97 -7.21 -16.37
CA LEU A 147 -0.09 -6.19 -16.43
C LEU A 147 0.45 -4.76 -16.54
N CYS A 148 1.77 -4.55 -16.56
CA CYS A 148 2.37 -3.23 -16.69
C CYS A 148 2.04 -2.58 -18.03
N LEU A 149 1.37 -1.43 -18.00
CA LEU A 149 1.04 -0.63 -19.18
C LEU A 149 2.09 0.46 -19.46
N ASN A 150 2.91 0.81 -18.47
CA ASN A 150 3.91 1.86 -18.58
C ASN A 150 5.11 1.61 -17.68
N HIS A 151 6.19 2.39 -17.90
CA HIS A 151 7.43 2.28 -17.16
C HIS A 151 7.31 2.67 -15.67
N LYS A 152 6.33 3.50 -15.30
CA LYS A 152 6.09 3.86 -13.89
C LYS A 152 5.56 2.66 -13.10
N MET A 153 4.67 1.87 -13.69
CA MET A 153 4.19 0.62 -13.08
C MET A 153 5.34 -0.36 -12.88
N ALA A 154 6.17 -0.56 -13.91
CA ALA A 154 7.35 -1.43 -13.80
C ALA A 154 8.36 -0.93 -12.75
N GLY A 155 8.58 0.38 -12.68
CA GLY A 155 9.44 0.99 -11.65
C GLY A 155 8.91 0.80 -10.22
N ALA A 156 7.58 0.85 -10.05
CA ALA A 156 6.94 0.59 -8.76
C ALA A 156 7.11 -0.86 -8.31
N LEU A 157 7.04 -1.83 -9.24
CA LEU A 157 7.30 -3.24 -8.93
C LEU A 157 8.78 -3.48 -8.60
N ALA A 158 9.70 -2.91 -9.38
CA ALA A 158 11.14 -3.03 -9.11
C ALA A 158 11.52 -2.46 -7.73
N ARG A 159 10.86 -1.38 -7.30
CA ARG A 159 11.02 -0.85 -5.94
C ARG A 159 10.51 -1.84 -4.87
N LEU A 160 9.33 -2.42 -5.10
CA LEU A 160 8.74 -3.41 -4.19
C LEU A 160 9.62 -4.65 -4.05
N GLU A 161 10.17 -5.13 -5.17
CA GLU A 161 11.08 -6.28 -5.23
C GLU A 161 12.34 -6.04 -4.39
N LYS A 162 12.99 -4.89 -4.56
CA LYS A 162 14.16 -4.52 -3.77
C LYS A 162 13.85 -4.46 -2.27
N GLY A 163 12.70 -3.89 -1.86
CA GLY A 163 12.30 -3.90 -0.46
C GLY A 163 12.05 -5.31 0.08
N TYR A 164 11.50 -6.20 -0.74
CA TYR A 164 11.27 -7.60 -0.37
C TYR A 164 12.56 -8.41 -0.17
N GLU A 165 13.64 -8.13 -0.93
CA GLU A 165 14.93 -8.79 -0.77
C GLU A 165 15.49 -8.72 0.65
N TYR A 166 15.09 -7.72 1.44
CA TYR A 166 15.46 -7.59 2.86
C TYR A 166 14.67 -8.50 3.81
N LEU A 167 13.53 -9.07 3.34
CA LEU A 167 12.72 -10.00 4.13
C LEU A 167 13.05 -11.47 3.86
N ALA A 168 13.76 -11.76 2.79
CA ALA A 168 14.10 -13.12 2.34
C ALA A 168 15.42 -13.59 2.96
#